data_0efbc910768bdd8f12d6c7b8170fe926
#
_entry.id   0efbc910768bdd8f12d6c7b8170fe926
#
_cell.length_a   1.000
_cell.length_b   1.000
_cell.length_c   1.000
_cell.angle_alpha   90.00
_cell.angle_beta   90.00
_cell.angle_gamma   90.00
#
_symmetry.space_group_name_H-M   'P 1'
#
loop_
_entity.id
_entity.type
_entity.pdbx_description
1 polymer ?
#
loop_
_entity_poly.entity_id
_entity_poly.type
_entity_poly.pdbx_seq_one_letter_code
_entity_poly.pdbx_strand_id
1 'polypeptide(L)'
;LYHDLPTHRIDYAYLYFDLGTLDFADLPYVGVLTDLLGKLDTADHTASELDTLIEANLGNLDFFAETYGHDDDLAFADPKLVVAQSALSENVAALATIAPEVWARTSFADADRMLAILTQRRILLSQHFVNSGHSSAMAQLTGLYSKVSVATNAMGGVEYYLFLKDLLAHWDERKADLTARLARISRQVF
;
A
#
# COMPACT_ATOMS: atom_id res chain seq x y z
N LEU A 1 -11.29 18.29 0.96
CA LEU A 1 -12.35 18.66 0.01
C LEU A 1 -13.57 17.79 0.24
N TYR A 2 -14.76 18.37 0.25
CA TYR A 2 -16.04 17.65 0.30
C TYR A 2 -16.78 17.88 -1.00
N HIS A 3 -17.30 16.81 -1.60
CA HIS A 3 -18.08 16.85 -2.83
C HIS A 3 -19.44 16.21 -2.55
N ASP A 4 -20.52 16.98 -2.67
CA ASP A 4 -21.88 16.48 -2.55
C ASP A 4 -22.32 15.89 -3.90
N LEU A 5 -22.28 14.57 -3.97
CA LEU A 5 -22.62 13.78 -5.16
C LEU A 5 -23.74 12.79 -4.84
N PRO A 6 -24.59 12.41 -5.81
CA PRO A 6 -25.67 11.44 -5.60
C PRO A 6 -25.12 10.00 -5.48
N THR A 7 -24.50 9.68 -4.36
CA THR A 7 -23.80 8.40 -4.09
C THR A 7 -24.73 7.34 -3.49
N HIS A 8 -26.04 7.54 -3.48
CA HIS A 8 -27.05 6.60 -2.93
C HIS A 8 -26.74 6.15 -1.50
N ARG A 9 -26.40 7.09 -0.59
CA ARG A 9 -26.07 6.87 0.82
C ARG A 9 -24.75 6.12 1.05
N ILE A 10 -23.82 6.20 0.12
CA ILE A 10 -22.45 5.71 0.32
C ILE A 10 -21.51 6.92 0.43
N ASP A 11 -20.79 7.00 1.53
CA ASP A 11 -19.75 8.01 1.74
C ASP A 11 -18.39 7.41 1.37
N TYR A 12 -17.62 8.14 0.56
CA TYR A 12 -16.27 7.77 0.13
C TYR A 12 -15.28 8.73 0.78
N ALA A 13 -14.20 8.20 1.35
CA ALA A 13 -13.12 8.99 1.90
C ALA A 13 -11.78 8.53 1.32
N TYR A 14 -11.00 9.50 0.81
CA TYR A 14 -9.64 9.30 0.34
C TYR A 14 -8.71 10.16 1.16
N LEU A 15 -7.72 9.52 1.81
CA LEU A 15 -6.69 10.22 2.57
C LEU A 15 -5.36 10.01 1.86
N TYR A 16 -4.64 11.12 1.66
CA TYR A 16 -3.37 11.14 0.95
C TYR A 16 -2.26 11.49 1.92
N PHE A 17 -1.33 10.58 2.10
CA PHE A 17 -0.16 10.75 2.97
C PHE A 17 1.08 10.96 2.10
N ASP A 18 1.84 12.00 2.42
CA ASP A 18 3.01 12.40 1.64
C ASP A 18 4.18 11.43 1.85
N LEU A 19 4.76 10.95 0.75
CA LEU A 19 5.95 10.10 0.75
C LEU A 19 7.22 10.87 0.36
N GLY A 20 7.13 12.17 0.05
CA GLY A 20 8.24 13.00 -0.38
C GLY A 20 9.37 13.18 0.66
N THR A 21 9.10 12.82 1.92
CA THR A 21 10.10 12.82 3.00
C THR A 21 10.90 11.52 3.10
N LEU A 22 10.52 10.48 2.35
CA LEU A 22 11.19 9.19 2.32
C LEU A 22 12.31 9.18 1.28
N ASP A 23 13.37 8.44 1.58
CA ASP A 23 14.40 8.15 0.60
C ASP A 23 13.86 7.22 -0.49
N PHE A 24 14.37 7.36 -1.71
CA PHE A 24 13.99 6.48 -2.83
C PHE A 24 14.16 4.99 -2.50
N ALA A 25 15.19 4.63 -1.73
CA ALA A 25 15.44 3.27 -1.28
C ALA A 25 14.35 2.70 -0.33
N ASP A 26 13.50 3.55 0.23
CA ASP A 26 12.38 3.14 1.08
C ASP A 26 11.08 2.87 0.28
N LEU A 27 10.97 3.33 -0.97
CA LEU A 27 9.76 3.15 -1.77
C LEU A 27 9.32 1.68 -1.94
N PRO A 28 10.21 0.70 -2.17
CA PRO A 28 9.78 -0.71 -2.18
C PRO A 28 9.17 -1.18 -0.86
N TYR A 29 9.62 -0.64 0.27
CA TYR A 29 9.04 -0.95 1.58
C TYR A 29 7.67 -0.28 1.79
N VAL A 30 7.38 0.83 1.12
CA VAL A 30 6.01 1.38 1.06
C VAL A 30 5.09 0.40 0.34
N GLY A 31 5.53 -0.21 -0.77
CA GLY A 31 4.80 -1.29 -1.44
C GLY A 31 4.51 -2.47 -0.50
N VAL A 32 5.51 -2.91 0.29
CA VAL A 32 5.31 -3.95 1.31
C VAL A 32 4.32 -3.49 2.38
N LEU A 33 4.43 -2.25 2.85
CA LEU A 33 3.52 -1.69 3.85
C LEU A 33 2.07 -1.75 3.37
N THR A 34 1.79 -1.29 2.14
CA THR A 34 0.43 -1.33 1.57
C THR A 34 -0.09 -2.76 1.37
N ASP A 35 0.78 -3.73 1.08
CA ASP A 35 0.39 -5.14 0.94
C ASP A 35 0.03 -5.79 2.29
N LEU A 36 0.55 -5.28 3.41
CA LEU A 36 0.38 -5.84 4.76
C LEU A 36 -0.72 -5.17 5.58
N LEU A 37 -0.94 -3.84 5.39
CA LEU A 37 -1.96 -3.11 6.14
C LEU A 37 -3.36 -3.72 5.94
N GLY A 38 -4.10 -3.85 7.02
CA GLY A 38 -5.42 -4.49 7.06
C GLY A 38 -5.39 -6.02 7.05
N LYS A 39 -4.21 -6.66 7.00
CA LYS A 39 -4.07 -8.15 6.94
C LYS A 39 -3.28 -8.73 8.11
N LEU A 40 -2.75 -7.89 8.98
CA LEU A 40 -2.03 -8.25 10.20
C LEU A 40 -2.84 -7.86 11.43
N ASP A 41 -2.48 -8.44 12.56
CA ASP A 41 -3.04 -8.05 13.85
C ASP A 41 -2.73 -6.57 14.15
N THR A 42 -3.65 -5.91 14.81
CA THR A 42 -3.44 -4.60 15.43
C THR A 42 -3.21 -4.77 16.93
N ALA A 43 -3.00 -3.67 17.64
CA ALA A 43 -2.95 -3.69 19.09
C ALA A 43 -4.30 -4.00 19.73
N ASP A 44 -5.42 -3.81 19.02
CA ASP A 44 -6.77 -3.95 19.54
C ASP A 44 -7.49 -5.20 19.03
N HIS A 45 -7.20 -5.64 17.80
CA HIS A 45 -7.88 -6.77 17.15
C HIS A 45 -6.90 -7.70 16.46
N THR A 46 -7.22 -8.99 16.46
CA THR A 46 -6.57 -9.95 15.56
C THR A 46 -6.96 -9.66 14.12
N ALA A 47 -6.17 -10.13 13.15
CA ALA A 47 -6.47 -9.94 11.74
C ALA A 47 -7.85 -10.47 11.32
N SER A 48 -8.32 -11.56 11.94
CA SER A 48 -9.66 -12.12 11.68
C SER A 48 -10.79 -11.27 12.25
N GLU A 49 -10.60 -10.71 13.45
CA GLU A 49 -11.56 -9.78 14.06
C GLU A 49 -11.61 -8.47 13.27
N LEU A 50 -10.44 -7.97 12.85
CA LEU A 50 -10.33 -6.78 12.01
C LEU A 50 -11.04 -6.95 10.66
N ASP A 51 -10.85 -8.09 10.01
CA ASP A 51 -11.52 -8.44 8.75
C ASP A 51 -13.05 -8.44 8.93
N THR A 52 -13.55 -9.09 9.97
CA THR A 52 -14.97 -9.08 10.33
C THR A 52 -15.48 -7.66 10.62
N LEU A 53 -14.69 -6.83 11.30
CA LEU A 53 -15.05 -5.45 11.61
C LEU A 53 -15.14 -4.59 10.34
N ILE A 54 -14.20 -4.76 9.41
CA ILE A 54 -14.18 -4.09 8.12
C ILE A 54 -15.42 -4.51 7.32
N GLU A 55 -15.66 -5.82 7.13
CA GLU A 55 -16.80 -6.33 6.37
C GLU A 55 -18.16 -5.90 6.92
N ALA A 56 -18.28 -5.79 8.25
CA ALA A 56 -19.54 -5.40 8.90
C ALA A 56 -19.86 -3.90 8.77
N ASN A 57 -18.85 -3.04 8.64
CA ASN A 57 -19.04 -1.59 8.75
C ASN A 57 -18.64 -0.79 7.51
N LEU A 58 -17.70 -1.33 6.70
CA LEU A 58 -17.17 -0.64 5.53
C LEU A 58 -17.56 -1.38 4.25
N GLY A 59 -17.75 -0.63 3.17
CA GLY A 59 -17.90 -1.18 1.84
C GLY A 59 -16.55 -1.49 1.19
N ASN A 60 -15.52 -0.74 1.57
CA ASN A 60 -14.15 -0.91 1.10
C ASN A 60 -13.16 -0.28 2.08
N LEU A 61 -11.97 -0.87 2.22
CA LEU A 61 -10.79 -0.28 2.84
C LEU A 61 -9.55 -0.79 2.12
N ASP A 62 -8.92 0.09 1.33
CA ASP A 62 -7.71 -0.21 0.57
C ASP A 62 -6.57 0.73 0.94
N PHE A 63 -5.37 0.17 0.95
CA PHE A 63 -4.10 0.89 1.09
C PHE A 63 -3.29 0.67 -0.18
N PHE A 64 -2.93 1.72 -0.88
CA PHE A 64 -2.11 1.64 -2.08
C PHE A 64 -1.19 2.86 -2.23
N ALA A 65 -0.15 2.71 -3.03
CA ALA A 65 0.75 3.81 -3.36
C ALA A 65 0.47 4.30 -4.77
N GLU A 66 0.43 5.61 -4.95
CA GLU A 66 0.24 6.28 -6.22
C GLU A 66 1.24 7.43 -6.36
N THR A 67 1.64 7.74 -7.60
CA THR A 67 2.58 8.83 -7.85
C THR A 67 1.95 9.82 -8.82
N TYR A 68 1.86 11.07 -8.41
CA TYR A 68 1.37 12.18 -9.22
C TYR A 68 2.52 12.89 -9.91
N GLY A 69 2.24 13.48 -11.06
CA GLY A 69 3.20 14.21 -11.87
C GLY A 69 2.59 15.46 -12.49
N HIS A 70 3.41 16.22 -13.19
CA HIS A 70 2.98 17.32 -14.06
C HIS A 70 3.16 16.92 -15.52
N ASP A 71 2.21 17.29 -16.37
CA ASP A 71 2.25 16.94 -17.80
C ASP A 71 3.43 17.59 -18.53
N ASP A 72 3.90 18.73 -18.03
CA ASP A 72 4.97 19.56 -18.59
C ASP A 72 6.33 19.37 -17.89
N ASP A 73 6.39 18.57 -16.80
CA ASP A 73 7.63 18.29 -16.07
C ASP A 73 7.79 16.79 -15.73
N LEU A 74 8.43 16.06 -16.60
CA LEU A 74 8.73 14.63 -16.40
C LEU A 74 9.73 14.35 -15.26
N ALA A 75 10.43 15.40 -14.78
CA ALA A 75 11.34 15.29 -13.64
C ALA A 75 10.64 15.50 -12.29
N PHE A 76 9.39 15.95 -12.29
CA PHE A 76 8.58 16.05 -11.08
C PHE A 76 7.88 14.72 -10.80
N ALA A 77 7.86 14.29 -9.54
CA ALA A 77 7.09 13.15 -9.04
C ALA A 77 6.71 13.41 -7.59
N ASP A 78 5.44 13.22 -7.28
CA ASP A 78 4.85 13.39 -5.95
C ASP A 78 4.19 12.07 -5.51
N PRO A 79 4.97 11.16 -4.88
CA PRO A 79 4.44 9.87 -4.42
C PRO A 79 3.60 10.05 -3.16
N LYS A 80 2.47 9.36 -3.11
CA LYS A 80 1.52 9.34 -1.99
C LYS A 80 1.19 7.90 -1.59
N LEU A 81 1.01 7.67 -0.29
CA LEU A 81 0.25 6.53 0.19
C LEU A 81 -1.20 6.98 0.31
N VAL A 82 -2.10 6.22 -0.31
CA VAL A 82 -3.52 6.53 -0.34
C VAL A 82 -4.28 5.49 0.48
N VAL A 83 -5.16 5.98 1.34
CA VAL A 83 -6.16 5.16 2.03
C VAL A 83 -7.52 5.48 1.41
N ALA A 84 -8.08 4.52 0.68
CA ALA A 84 -9.39 4.63 0.09
C ALA A 84 -10.39 3.81 0.89
N GLN A 85 -11.45 4.44 1.33
CA GLN A 85 -12.47 3.75 2.13
C GLN A 85 -13.86 4.24 1.79
N SER A 86 -14.85 3.38 2.00
CA SER A 86 -16.26 3.72 1.82
C SER A 86 -17.11 3.07 2.90
N ALA A 87 -18.21 3.72 3.24
CA ALA A 87 -19.21 3.17 4.16
C ALA A 87 -20.61 3.64 3.79
N LEU A 88 -21.64 2.95 4.27
CA LEU A 88 -22.98 3.50 4.27
C LEU A 88 -23.02 4.73 5.19
N SER A 89 -23.84 5.74 4.86
CA SER A 89 -23.92 6.99 5.64
C SER A 89 -24.27 6.75 7.12
N GLU A 90 -25.00 5.68 7.44
CA GLU A 90 -25.30 5.25 8.81
C GLU A 90 -24.04 4.75 9.56
N ASN A 91 -23.02 4.27 8.82
CA ASN A 91 -21.77 3.75 9.35
C ASN A 91 -20.58 4.72 9.14
N VAL A 92 -20.84 5.97 8.75
CA VAL A 92 -19.77 6.95 8.43
C VAL A 92 -18.75 7.13 9.57
N ALA A 93 -19.15 6.95 10.82
CA ALA A 93 -18.25 7.00 11.97
C ALA A 93 -17.15 5.93 11.94
N ALA A 94 -17.40 4.79 11.28
CA ALA A 94 -16.42 3.72 11.11
C ALA A 94 -15.22 4.13 10.25
N LEU A 95 -15.41 5.05 9.30
CA LEU A 95 -14.32 5.63 8.50
C LEU A 95 -13.28 6.33 9.36
N ALA A 96 -13.70 6.93 10.48
CA ALA A 96 -12.83 7.67 11.39
C ALA A 96 -12.18 6.79 12.48
N THR A 97 -12.51 5.50 12.56
CA THR A 97 -12.02 4.60 13.62
C THR A 97 -11.24 3.41 13.08
N ILE A 98 -11.76 2.70 12.07
CA ILE A 98 -11.17 1.45 11.60
C ILE A 98 -9.85 1.70 10.84
N ALA A 99 -9.85 2.58 9.84
CA ALA A 99 -8.64 2.85 9.09
C ALA A 99 -7.50 3.45 9.96
N PRO A 100 -7.76 4.42 10.88
CA PRO A 100 -6.76 4.88 11.84
C PRO A 100 -6.18 3.78 12.73
N GLU A 101 -6.98 2.83 13.18
CA GLU A 101 -6.47 1.67 13.91
C GLU A 101 -5.49 0.87 13.04
N VAL A 102 -5.85 0.59 11.78
CA VAL A 102 -4.99 -0.18 10.87
C VAL A 102 -3.64 0.50 10.69
N TRP A 103 -3.59 1.77 10.30
CA TRP A 103 -2.29 2.38 9.99
C TRP A 103 -1.47 2.74 11.22
N ALA A 104 -2.10 3.08 12.36
CA ALA A 104 -1.38 3.52 13.55
C ALA A 104 -1.01 2.37 14.49
N ARG A 105 -1.69 1.22 14.41
CA ARG A 105 -1.61 0.16 15.44
C ARG A 105 -1.33 -1.22 14.90
N THR A 106 -1.08 -1.38 13.59
CA THR A 106 -0.68 -2.67 13.00
C THR A 106 0.63 -3.17 13.63
N SER A 107 0.64 -4.43 14.02
CA SER A 107 1.81 -5.13 14.55
C SER A 107 2.55 -5.86 13.44
N PHE A 108 3.83 -5.56 13.25
CA PHE A 108 4.73 -6.26 12.33
C PHE A 108 5.52 -7.37 13.03
N ALA A 109 5.00 -7.93 14.14
CA ALA A 109 5.71 -8.96 14.91
C ALA A 109 5.55 -10.38 14.34
N ASP A 110 4.45 -10.67 13.64
CA ASP A 110 4.18 -11.98 13.05
C ASP A 110 4.91 -12.13 11.69
N ALA A 111 6.16 -12.58 11.76
CA ALA A 111 7.01 -12.77 10.59
C ALA A 111 6.47 -13.89 9.66
N ASP A 112 5.84 -14.91 10.19
CA ASP A 112 5.33 -16.05 9.40
C ASP A 112 4.10 -15.61 8.58
N ARG A 113 3.22 -14.82 9.17
CA ARG A 113 2.08 -14.25 8.47
C ARG A 113 2.53 -13.25 7.39
N MET A 114 3.48 -12.37 7.70
CA MET A 114 4.07 -11.48 6.70
C MET A 114 4.66 -12.26 5.52
N LEU A 115 5.42 -13.34 5.79
CA LEU A 115 6.00 -14.20 4.77
C LEU A 115 4.92 -14.80 3.85
N ALA A 116 3.84 -15.31 4.44
CA ALA A 116 2.72 -15.90 3.68
C ALA A 116 2.06 -14.86 2.76
N ILE A 117 1.74 -13.65 3.26
CA ILE A 117 1.11 -12.57 2.51
C ILE A 117 2.03 -12.12 1.35
N LEU A 118 3.30 -11.87 1.62
CA LEU A 118 4.26 -11.38 0.63
C LEU A 118 4.59 -12.45 -0.42
N THR A 119 4.59 -13.74 -0.04
CA THR A 119 4.73 -14.84 -0.99
C THR A 119 3.55 -14.90 -1.95
N GLN A 120 2.32 -14.77 -1.44
CA GLN A 120 1.12 -14.69 -2.27
C GLN A 120 1.16 -13.48 -3.19
N ARG A 121 1.56 -12.32 -2.68
CA ARG A 121 1.70 -11.09 -3.47
C ARG A 121 2.67 -11.28 -4.64
N ARG A 122 3.84 -11.87 -4.38
CA ARG A 122 4.83 -12.17 -5.42
C ARG A 122 4.26 -13.07 -6.52
N ILE A 123 3.46 -14.09 -6.15
CA ILE A 123 2.80 -14.97 -7.12
C ILE A 123 1.82 -14.18 -8.00
N LEU A 124 0.97 -13.35 -7.40
CA LEU A 124 0.01 -12.51 -8.12
C LEU A 124 0.70 -11.53 -9.09
N LEU A 125 1.80 -10.89 -8.67
CA LEU A 125 2.60 -10.02 -9.53
C LEU A 125 3.20 -10.80 -10.71
N SER A 126 3.74 -12.00 -10.47
CA SER A 126 4.27 -12.86 -11.53
C SER A 126 3.19 -13.21 -12.57
N GLN A 127 1.99 -13.56 -12.12
CA GLN A 127 0.84 -13.84 -13.00
C GLN A 127 0.43 -12.58 -13.79
N HIS A 128 0.40 -11.42 -13.13
CA HIS A 128 0.10 -10.16 -13.79
C HIS A 128 1.09 -9.86 -14.94
N PHE A 129 2.39 -10.06 -14.72
CA PHE A 129 3.40 -9.83 -15.76
C PHE A 129 3.28 -10.80 -16.94
N VAL A 130 2.85 -12.04 -16.71
CA VAL A 130 2.55 -12.99 -17.81
C VAL A 130 1.35 -12.52 -18.63
N ASN A 131 0.30 -12.05 -17.97
CA ASN A 131 -0.95 -11.65 -18.60
C ASN A 131 -0.88 -10.24 -19.24
N SER A 132 -0.07 -9.34 -18.67
CA SER A 132 0.02 -7.92 -19.04
C SER A 132 1.45 -7.46 -19.33
N GLY A 133 2.27 -8.32 -19.93
CA GLY A 133 3.69 -8.06 -20.17
C GLY A 133 3.96 -6.79 -21.00
N HIS A 134 3.08 -6.47 -21.97
CA HIS A 134 3.18 -5.25 -22.76
C HIS A 134 3.06 -3.97 -21.89
N SER A 135 2.14 -3.94 -20.92
CA SER A 135 1.98 -2.81 -20.02
C SER A 135 3.19 -2.65 -19.09
N SER A 136 3.73 -3.79 -18.62
CA SER A 136 4.95 -3.80 -17.80
C SER A 136 6.17 -3.30 -18.58
N ALA A 137 6.31 -3.70 -19.86
CA ALA A 137 7.37 -3.21 -20.73
C ALA A 137 7.24 -1.69 -21.00
N MET A 138 6.04 -1.20 -21.24
CA MET A 138 5.77 0.25 -21.38
C MET A 138 6.13 1.02 -20.11
N ALA A 139 5.77 0.51 -18.93
CA ALA A 139 6.13 1.12 -17.65
C ALA A 139 7.66 1.19 -17.45
N GLN A 140 8.40 0.17 -17.85
CA GLN A 140 9.87 0.17 -17.84
C GLN A 140 10.46 1.20 -18.81
N LEU A 141 9.94 1.30 -20.01
CA LEU A 141 10.39 2.28 -21.02
C LEU A 141 10.11 3.72 -20.53
N THR A 142 8.93 4.00 -19.99
CA THR A 142 8.61 5.33 -19.45
C THR A 142 9.48 5.70 -18.25
N GLY A 143 9.95 4.72 -17.48
CA GLY A 143 10.92 4.93 -16.39
C GLY A 143 12.29 5.49 -16.85
N LEU A 144 12.63 5.42 -18.14
CA LEU A 144 13.87 6.01 -18.65
C LEU A 144 13.84 7.54 -18.68
N TYR A 145 12.65 8.17 -18.64
CA TYR A 145 12.50 9.63 -18.76
C TYR A 145 11.46 10.24 -17.79
N SER A 146 10.68 9.44 -17.07
CA SER A 146 9.65 9.95 -16.13
C SER A 146 9.92 9.47 -14.71
N LYS A 147 10.11 10.40 -13.79
CA LYS A 147 10.25 10.09 -12.36
C LYS A 147 9.00 9.47 -11.75
N VAL A 148 7.81 9.81 -12.25
CA VAL A 148 6.55 9.17 -11.86
C VAL A 148 6.62 7.67 -12.11
N SER A 149 7.03 7.26 -13.33
CA SER A 149 7.15 5.83 -13.67
C SER A 149 8.21 5.12 -12.83
N VAL A 150 9.33 5.79 -12.53
CA VAL A 150 10.38 5.23 -11.66
C VAL A 150 9.83 4.96 -10.26
N ALA A 151 9.15 5.93 -9.63
CA ALA A 151 8.59 5.78 -8.30
C ALA A 151 7.47 4.71 -8.27
N THR A 152 6.57 4.74 -9.25
CA THR A 152 5.48 3.74 -9.37
C THR A 152 6.03 2.33 -9.53
N ASN A 153 7.07 2.15 -10.36
CA ASN A 153 7.74 0.86 -10.54
C ASN A 153 8.39 0.35 -9.24
N ALA A 154 8.99 1.24 -8.46
CA ALA A 154 9.62 0.89 -7.19
C ALA A 154 8.61 0.44 -6.13
N MET A 155 7.37 0.96 -6.16
CA MET A 155 6.33 0.64 -5.16
C MET A 155 5.38 -0.50 -5.56
N GLY A 156 5.25 -0.81 -6.86
CA GLY A 156 4.24 -1.81 -7.28
C GLY A 156 4.51 -2.48 -8.63
N GLY A 157 5.56 -2.08 -9.37
CA GLY A 157 5.89 -2.61 -10.69
C GLY A 157 6.93 -3.73 -10.69
N VAL A 158 7.69 -3.80 -11.79
CA VAL A 158 8.72 -4.84 -11.99
C VAL A 158 9.83 -4.73 -10.94
N GLU A 159 10.27 -3.51 -10.61
CA GLU A 159 11.30 -3.29 -9.60
C GLU A 159 10.83 -3.76 -8.22
N TYR A 160 9.58 -3.49 -7.86
CA TYR A 160 8.98 -4.02 -6.65
C TYR A 160 8.94 -5.56 -6.63
N TYR A 161 8.58 -6.18 -7.74
CA TYR A 161 8.59 -7.65 -7.85
C TYR A 161 10.00 -8.24 -7.65
N LEU A 162 11.02 -7.63 -8.26
CA LEU A 162 12.41 -8.06 -8.09
C LEU A 162 12.87 -7.88 -6.65
N PHE A 163 12.51 -6.78 -6.03
CA PHE A 163 12.75 -6.55 -4.60
C PHE A 163 12.09 -7.63 -3.72
N LEU A 164 10.79 -7.94 -3.94
CA LEU A 164 10.09 -8.99 -3.21
C LEU A 164 10.74 -10.37 -3.41
N LYS A 165 11.14 -10.67 -4.64
CA LYS A 165 11.81 -11.94 -4.97
C LYS A 165 13.11 -12.08 -4.18
N ASP A 166 13.92 -11.04 -4.12
CA ASP A 166 15.17 -11.00 -3.36
C ASP A 166 14.92 -11.06 -1.84
N LEU A 167 13.98 -10.25 -1.33
CA LEU A 167 13.58 -10.24 0.08
C LEU A 167 13.16 -11.63 0.57
N LEU A 168 12.31 -12.30 -0.20
CA LEU A 168 11.79 -13.64 0.15
C LEU A 168 12.86 -14.74 0.02
N ALA A 169 13.83 -14.60 -0.89
CA ALA A 169 14.94 -15.53 -1.01
C ALA A 169 15.90 -15.46 0.19
N HIS A 170 15.98 -14.30 0.86
CA HIS A 170 16.85 -14.06 2.02
C HIS A 170 16.03 -13.73 3.28
N TRP A 171 14.86 -14.36 3.42
CA TRP A 171 13.87 -14.00 4.45
C TRP A 171 14.43 -14.00 5.86
N ASP A 172 15.10 -15.10 6.25
CA ASP A 172 15.60 -15.27 7.62
C ASP A 172 16.65 -14.23 8.02
N GLU A 173 17.40 -13.74 7.04
CA GLU A 173 18.42 -12.70 7.25
C GLU A 173 17.81 -11.30 7.28
N ARG A 174 16.72 -11.08 6.56
CA ARG A 174 16.15 -9.75 6.29
C ARG A 174 14.89 -9.41 7.07
N LYS A 175 14.19 -10.41 7.64
CA LYS A 175 12.89 -10.19 8.33
C LYS A 175 12.98 -9.19 9.50
N ALA A 176 14.09 -9.18 10.25
CA ALA A 176 14.25 -8.24 11.37
C ALA A 176 14.47 -6.80 10.89
N ASP A 177 15.27 -6.59 9.84
CA ASP A 177 15.44 -5.28 9.21
C ASP A 177 14.14 -4.79 8.57
N LEU A 178 13.42 -5.69 7.89
CA LEU A 178 12.10 -5.40 7.32
C LEU A 178 11.14 -4.87 8.39
N THR A 179 10.97 -5.60 9.50
CA THR A 179 10.09 -5.20 10.61
C THR A 179 10.47 -3.81 11.15
N ALA A 180 11.75 -3.56 11.37
CA ALA A 180 12.22 -2.27 11.86
C ALA A 180 11.95 -1.13 10.87
N ARG A 181 12.17 -1.37 9.56
CA ARG A 181 11.90 -0.39 8.50
C ARG A 181 10.41 -0.10 8.34
N LEU A 182 9.56 -1.12 8.33
CA LEU A 182 8.11 -0.94 8.25
C LEU A 182 7.59 -0.12 9.41
N ALA A 183 8.03 -0.41 10.64
CA ALA A 183 7.65 0.36 11.83
C ALA A 183 8.17 1.81 11.80
N ARG A 184 9.34 2.07 11.18
CA ARG A 184 9.86 3.41 10.98
C ARG A 184 9.04 4.17 9.93
N ILE A 185 8.85 3.56 8.75
CA ILE A 185 8.12 4.17 7.63
C ILE A 185 6.67 4.46 8.03
N SER A 186 5.98 3.51 8.66
CA SER A 186 4.61 3.70 9.15
C SER A 186 4.50 4.95 10.05
N ARG A 187 5.40 5.12 11.02
CA ARG A 187 5.40 6.30 11.92
C ARG A 187 5.82 7.60 11.24
N GLN A 188 6.53 7.55 10.12
CA GLN A 188 6.95 8.73 9.39
C GLN A 188 5.87 9.21 8.41
N VAL A 189 5.07 8.28 7.90
CA VAL A 189 4.03 8.54 6.90
C VAL A 189 2.70 8.91 7.57
N PHE A 190 2.31 8.21 8.64
CA PHE A 190 1.06 8.42 9.37
C PHE A 190 1.28 9.21 10.68
#